data_f1d5e8ff2eb566039b3fd112e3297602
#
_entry.id   f1d5e8ff2eb566039b3fd112e3297602
#
_cell.length_a   1.000
_cell.length_b   1.000
_cell.length_c   1.000
_cell.angle_alpha   90.00
_cell.angle_beta   90.00
_cell.angle_gamma   90.00
#
_symmetry.space_group_name_H-M   'P 1'
#
loop_
_entity.id
_entity.type
_entity.pdbx_description
1 polymer ?
#
loop_
_entity_poly.entity_id
_entity_poly.type
_entity_poly.pdbx_seq_one_letter_code
_entity_poly.pdbx_strand_id
1 'polypeptide(L)'
;TNIVRCVTRAGYHVQEMVLEPMASAEAVLSDEEKEAGVVLVDIGGGTTDIAIFHDGIIQHTAIIPFGGNVITQDIKEGCQIMHKQAERLKVKFGSAIANENQSNEIVCIPGLRCREPKEIAVSNLAGIINARMAEIIELIDYEIINTGLKKKLIGGIVVTGGGSQLKHLKQLFEYHTGMDTRI
;
A
#
# COMPACT_ATOMS: atom_id res chain seq x y z
N THR A 1 -15.42 21.25 11.28
CA THR A 1 -14.07 20.86 10.83
C THR A 1 -13.54 21.82 9.78
N ASN A 2 -12.22 21.88 9.54
CA ASN A 2 -11.63 22.72 8.51
C ASN A 2 -12.09 22.31 7.10
N ILE A 3 -12.30 21.01 6.87
CA ILE A 3 -12.81 20.48 5.60
C ILE A 3 -14.18 21.08 5.28
N VAL A 4 -15.14 20.98 6.20
CA VAL A 4 -16.48 21.57 6.02
C VAL A 4 -16.37 23.06 5.70
N ARG A 5 -15.54 23.82 6.46
CA ARG A 5 -15.33 25.24 6.23
C ARG A 5 -14.78 25.55 4.83
N CYS A 6 -13.81 24.75 4.35
CA CYS A 6 -13.25 24.93 3.01
C CYS A 6 -14.31 24.71 1.91
N VAL A 7 -15.05 23.60 2.02
CA VAL A 7 -16.11 23.25 1.05
C VAL A 7 -17.22 24.31 1.04
N THR A 8 -17.68 24.75 2.23
CA THR A 8 -18.71 25.79 2.34
C THR A 8 -18.23 27.15 1.78
N ARG A 9 -16.96 27.52 2.02
CA ARG A 9 -16.37 28.74 1.43
C ARG A 9 -16.23 28.68 -0.07
N ALA A 10 -16.09 27.47 -0.64
CA ALA A 10 -16.10 27.26 -2.09
C ALA A 10 -17.52 27.30 -2.71
N GLY A 11 -18.56 27.54 -1.89
CA GLY A 11 -19.93 27.64 -2.35
C GLY A 11 -20.69 26.31 -2.41
N TYR A 12 -20.14 25.24 -1.84
CA TYR A 12 -20.78 23.91 -1.82
C TYR A 12 -21.36 23.60 -0.45
N HIS A 13 -22.35 22.73 -0.41
CA HIS A 13 -22.95 22.20 0.82
C HIS A 13 -22.37 20.81 1.12
N VAL A 14 -21.89 20.61 2.35
CA VAL A 14 -21.46 19.29 2.83
C VAL A 14 -22.69 18.57 3.36
N GLN A 15 -23.09 17.50 2.71
CA GLN A 15 -24.23 16.69 3.12
C GLN A 15 -23.86 15.76 4.26
N GLU A 16 -22.74 15.07 4.15
CA GLU A 16 -22.25 14.13 5.14
C GLU A 16 -20.72 14.03 5.13
N MET A 17 -20.14 13.60 6.23
CA MET A 17 -18.71 13.27 6.36
C MET A 17 -18.58 11.81 6.79
N VAL A 18 -17.86 11.03 5.99
CA VAL A 18 -17.59 9.61 6.24
C VAL A 18 -16.10 9.42 6.48
N LEU A 19 -15.73 8.51 7.38
CA LEU A 19 -14.34 8.12 7.56
C LEU A 19 -13.86 7.34 6.34
N GLU A 20 -12.64 7.64 5.86
CA GLU A 20 -12.06 7.01 4.67
C GLU A 20 -12.08 5.47 4.72
N PRO A 21 -11.67 4.77 5.81
CA PRO A 21 -11.73 3.32 5.86
C PRO A 21 -13.14 2.74 5.72
N MET A 22 -14.17 3.47 6.15
CA MET A 22 -15.57 3.05 5.98
C MET A 22 -16.01 3.19 4.51
N ALA A 23 -15.62 4.30 3.87
CA ALA A 23 -15.94 4.51 2.46
C ALA A 23 -15.23 3.49 1.56
N SER A 24 -13.95 3.19 1.84
CA SER A 24 -13.18 2.16 1.14
C SER A 24 -13.80 0.77 1.36
N ALA A 25 -14.26 0.47 2.58
CA ALA A 25 -14.91 -0.81 2.89
C ALA A 25 -16.21 -1.02 2.09
N GLU A 26 -17.04 0.02 1.94
CA GLU A 26 -18.26 -0.06 1.14
C GLU A 26 -17.99 -0.31 -0.35
N ALA A 27 -16.82 0.11 -0.83
CA ALA A 27 -16.45 -0.07 -2.23
C ALA A 27 -15.87 -1.46 -2.55
N VAL A 28 -15.20 -2.11 -1.57
CA VAL A 28 -14.38 -3.30 -1.87
C VAL A 28 -14.71 -4.55 -1.05
N LEU A 29 -15.46 -4.43 0.06
CA LEU A 29 -15.81 -5.55 0.92
C LEU A 29 -17.27 -5.98 0.70
N SER A 30 -17.50 -7.29 0.70
CA SER A 30 -18.87 -7.82 0.78
C SER A 30 -19.37 -7.88 2.24
N ASP A 31 -20.68 -7.98 2.42
CA ASP A 31 -21.27 -8.10 3.76
C ASP A 31 -20.86 -9.42 4.43
N GLU A 32 -20.69 -10.49 3.65
CA GLU A 32 -20.20 -11.78 4.14
C GLU A 32 -18.75 -11.67 4.66
N GLU A 33 -17.87 -10.91 3.98
CA GLU A 33 -16.51 -10.68 4.45
C GLU A 33 -16.50 -9.87 5.76
N LYS A 34 -17.33 -8.83 5.85
CA LYS A 34 -17.47 -8.03 7.10
C LYS A 34 -17.99 -8.88 8.26
N GLU A 35 -18.93 -9.81 8.01
CA GLU A 35 -19.47 -10.72 9.01
C GLU A 35 -18.44 -11.78 9.43
N ALA A 36 -17.79 -12.44 8.47
CA ALA A 36 -16.79 -13.48 8.70
C ALA A 36 -15.52 -12.98 9.41
N GLY A 37 -15.29 -11.67 9.37
CA GLY A 37 -14.10 -11.03 9.89
C GLY A 37 -13.00 -10.85 8.84
N VAL A 38 -12.65 -9.60 8.55
CA VAL A 38 -11.71 -9.22 7.48
C VAL A 38 -10.90 -7.99 7.89
N VAL A 39 -9.66 -7.93 7.41
CA VAL A 39 -8.82 -6.74 7.48
C VAL A 39 -8.85 -6.02 6.14
N LEU A 40 -9.27 -4.78 6.11
CA LEU A 40 -9.08 -3.90 4.97
C LEU A 40 -7.79 -3.11 5.16
N VAL A 41 -6.94 -3.11 4.14
CA VAL A 41 -5.68 -2.36 4.09
C VAL A 41 -5.70 -1.48 2.85
N ASP A 42 -5.77 -0.17 3.03
CA ASP A 42 -5.70 0.81 1.95
C ASP A 42 -4.30 1.43 1.91
N ILE A 43 -3.50 1.05 0.90
CA ILE A 43 -2.14 1.56 0.74
C ILE A 43 -2.18 2.76 -0.20
N GLY A 44 -2.28 3.94 0.39
CA GLY A 44 -2.24 5.22 -0.32
C GLY A 44 -0.83 5.68 -0.69
N GLY A 45 -0.72 6.95 -1.07
CA GLY A 45 0.58 7.57 -1.33
C GLY A 45 1.35 7.91 -0.06
N GLY A 46 0.70 8.54 0.93
CA GLY A 46 1.31 9.01 2.18
C GLY A 46 1.07 8.13 3.38
N THR A 47 -0.06 7.45 3.43
CA THR A 47 -0.52 6.62 4.55
C THR A 47 -0.92 5.24 4.08
N THR A 48 -0.96 4.32 5.03
CA THR A 48 -1.66 3.04 4.90
C THR A 48 -2.70 2.98 6.01
N ASP A 49 -3.96 2.90 5.60
CA ASP A 49 -5.11 2.90 6.48
C ASP A 49 -5.59 1.45 6.68
N ILE A 50 -5.84 1.08 7.95
CA ILE A 50 -6.26 -0.25 8.35
C ILE A 50 -7.64 -0.16 8.98
N ALA A 51 -8.54 -1.05 8.57
CA ALA A 51 -9.82 -1.25 9.22
C ALA A 51 -10.08 -2.74 9.41
N ILE A 52 -10.46 -3.15 10.61
CA ILE A 52 -10.77 -4.54 10.93
C ILE A 52 -12.26 -4.64 11.21
N PHE A 53 -12.93 -5.51 10.45
CA PHE A 53 -14.34 -5.82 10.61
C PHE A 53 -14.52 -7.23 11.18
N HIS A 54 -15.52 -7.41 12.02
CA HIS A 54 -15.96 -8.70 12.52
C HIS A 54 -17.41 -8.58 13.01
N ASP A 55 -18.23 -9.59 12.75
CA ASP A 55 -19.67 -9.58 13.01
C ASP A 55 -20.40 -8.37 12.37
N GLY A 56 -19.99 -7.99 11.15
CA GLY A 56 -20.56 -6.89 10.37
C GLY A 56 -20.21 -5.48 10.84
N ILE A 57 -19.43 -5.33 11.92
CA ILE A 57 -19.07 -4.04 12.51
C ILE A 57 -17.56 -3.81 12.52
N ILE A 58 -17.18 -2.52 12.45
CA ILE A 58 -15.78 -2.13 12.57
C ILE A 58 -15.32 -2.29 14.02
N GLN A 59 -14.25 -3.06 14.22
CA GLN A 59 -13.70 -3.36 15.54
C GLN A 59 -12.47 -2.52 15.86
N HIS A 60 -11.68 -2.18 14.83
CA HIS A 60 -10.43 -1.45 15.01
C HIS A 60 -10.10 -0.65 13.74
N THR A 61 -9.48 0.50 13.93
CA THR A 61 -8.88 1.29 12.85
C THR A 61 -7.50 1.78 13.27
N ALA A 62 -6.55 1.74 12.35
CA ALA A 62 -5.21 2.28 12.56
C ALA A 62 -4.71 2.96 11.29
N ILE A 63 -3.76 3.87 11.46
CA ILE A 63 -3.11 4.58 10.35
C ILE A 63 -1.60 4.43 10.51
N ILE A 64 -0.96 3.87 9.51
CA ILE A 64 0.49 3.81 9.40
C ILE A 64 0.94 4.99 8.54
N PRO A 65 1.87 5.86 9.02
CA PRO A 65 2.29 7.07 8.32
C PRO A 65 3.29 6.79 7.18
N PHE A 66 3.13 5.64 6.52
CA PHE A 66 3.92 5.19 5.37
C PHE A 66 2.99 4.70 4.27
N GLY A 67 3.36 4.98 3.01
CA GLY A 67 2.64 4.53 1.83
C GLY A 67 3.57 4.51 0.61
N GLY A 68 3.03 4.60 -0.59
CA GLY A 68 3.79 4.51 -1.83
C GLY A 68 4.88 5.56 -2.01
N ASN A 69 4.78 6.73 -1.35
CA ASN A 69 5.76 7.82 -1.47
C ASN A 69 7.09 7.48 -0.77
N VAL A 70 7.05 6.76 0.35
CA VAL A 70 8.28 6.31 1.04
C VAL A 70 9.05 5.34 0.15
N ILE A 71 8.36 4.41 -0.52
CA ILE A 71 8.98 3.51 -1.50
C ILE A 71 9.65 4.30 -2.63
N THR A 72 8.98 5.33 -3.14
CA THR A 72 9.55 6.21 -4.17
C THR A 72 10.79 6.93 -3.69
N GLN A 73 10.80 7.37 -2.44
CA GLN A 73 11.96 8.02 -1.82
C GLN A 73 13.13 7.04 -1.66
N ASP A 74 12.87 5.81 -1.22
CA ASP A 74 13.90 4.76 -1.09
C ASP A 74 14.51 4.42 -2.46
N ILE A 75 13.69 4.31 -3.51
CA ILE A 75 14.17 4.09 -4.88
C ILE A 75 15.02 5.28 -5.34
N LYS A 76 14.57 6.51 -5.08
CA LYS A 76 15.32 7.73 -5.44
C LYS A 76 16.71 7.71 -4.79
N GLU A 77 16.81 7.38 -3.52
CA GLU A 77 18.06 7.35 -2.77
C GLU A 77 18.94 6.16 -3.16
N GLY A 78 18.37 4.95 -3.17
CA GLY A 78 19.11 3.73 -3.52
C GLY A 78 19.61 3.71 -4.96
N CYS A 79 18.82 4.24 -5.89
CA CYS A 79 19.21 4.37 -7.28
C CYS A 79 19.87 5.72 -7.62
N GLN A 80 19.93 6.70 -6.71
CA GLN A 80 20.48 8.05 -6.93
C GLN A 80 19.94 8.71 -8.21
N ILE A 81 18.63 8.80 -8.32
CA ILE A 81 17.88 9.34 -9.45
C ILE A 81 16.89 10.40 -8.98
N MET A 82 16.25 11.10 -9.92
CA MET A 82 15.23 12.08 -9.55
C MET A 82 13.95 11.39 -9.08
N HIS A 83 13.24 12.02 -8.14
CA HIS A 83 11.95 11.52 -7.60
C HIS A 83 10.96 11.11 -8.69
N LYS A 84 10.80 11.94 -9.74
CA LYS A 84 9.91 11.66 -10.86
C LYS A 84 10.32 10.41 -11.67
N GLN A 85 11.62 10.13 -11.74
CA GLN A 85 12.15 8.92 -12.39
C GLN A 85 11.92 7.70 -11.49
N ALA A 86 12.14 7.83 -10.18
CA ALA A 86 11.89 6.80 -9.19
C ALA A 86 10.41 6.37 -9.19
N GLU A 87 9.48 7.33 -9.21
CA GLU A 87 8.04 7.04 -9.29
C GLU A 87 7.69 6.28 -10.57
N ARG A 88 8.22 6.71 -11.72
CA ARG A 88 8.01 5.99 -12.99
C ARG A 88 8.56 4.57 -12.97
N LEU A 89 9.72 4.36 -12.33
CA LEU A 89 10.30 3.02 -12.17
C LEU A 89 9.42 2.13 -11.30
N LYS A 90 8.99 2.64 -10.14
CA LYS A 90 8.08 1.94 -9.23
C LYS A 90 6.81 1.49 -9.95
N VAL A 91 6.13 2.41 -10.65
CA VAL A 91 4.87 2.11 -11.35
C VAL A 91 5.06 1.12 -12.49
N LYS A 92 6.12 1.25 -13.27
CA LYS A 92 6.30 0.45 -14.49
C LYS A 92 6.96 -0.90 -14.24
N PHE A 93 7.94 -0.97 -13.34
CA PHE A 93 8.80 -2.13 -13.14
C PHE A 93 8.77 -2.64 -11.69
N GLY A 94 8.00 -2.00 -10.80
CA GLY A 94 7.95 -2.36 -9.39
C GLY A 94 7.40 -3.75 -9.16
N SER A 95 8.08 -4.47 -8.26
CA SER A 95 7.66 -5.78 -7.74
C SER A 95 7.95 -5.84 -6.24
N ALA A 96 7.03 -6.42 -5.49
CA ALA A 96 7.19 -6.62 -4.05
C ALA A 96 8.12 -7.80 -3.71
N ILE A 97 8.41 -8.69 -4.67
CA ILE A 97 9.30 -9.86 -4.49
C ILE A 97 10.50 -9.74 -5.41
N ALA A 98 11.70 -9.70 -4.82
CA ALA A 98 12.94 -9.54 -5.57
C ALA A 98 13.32 -10.78 -6.41
N ASN A 99 12.99 -11.98 -5.93
CA ASN A 99 13.39 -13.24 -6.57
C ASN A 99 12.54 -13.62 -7.80
N GLU A 100 11.35 -13.02 -7.95
CA GLU A 100 10.45 -13.26 -9.08
C GLU A 100 10.87 -12.47 -10.33
N ASN A 101 11.83 -11.57 -10.21
CA ASN A 101 12.31 -10.77 -11.34
C ASN A 101 13.44 -11.51 -12.07
N GLN A 102 13.40 -11.44 -13.38
CA GLN A 102 14.49 -11.96 -14.21
C GLN A 102 15.77 -11.21 -13.89
N SER A 103 16.79 -11.93 -13.44
CA SER A 103 18.06 -11.39 -12.93
C SER A 103 18.85 -10.53 -13.93
N ASN A 104 18.46 -10.51 -15.20
CA ASN A 104 19.19 -9.83 -16.28
C ASN A 104 18.44 -8.65 -16.89
N GLU A 105 17.28 -8.26 -16.35
CA GLU A 105 16.55 -7.09 -16.89
C GLU A 105 17.16 -5.80 -16.36
N ILE A 106 17.61 -4.94 -17.30
CA ILE A 106 18.21 -3.64 -16.98
C ILE A 106 17.32 -2.55 -17.58
N VAL A 107 17.01 -1.54 -16.78
CA VAL A 107 16.30 -0.34 -17.21
C VAL A 107 17.28 0.83 -17.31
N CYS A 108 17.34 1.45 -18.48
CA CYS A 108 18.16 2.63 -18.72
C CYS A 108 17.35 3.90 -18.44
N ILE A 109 17.88 4.76 -17.57
CA ILE A 109 17.32 6.08 -17.26
C ILE A 109 18.13 7.15 -17.95
N PRO A 110 17.50 8.04 -18.74
CA PRO A 110 18.22 9.15 -19.38
C PRO A 110 18.94 10.02 -18.34
N GLY A 111 20.21 10.28 -18.62
CA GLY A 111 21.01 11.20 -17.82
C GLY A 111 20.54 12.66 -17.98
N LEU A 112 20.88 13.51 -16.99
CA LEU A 112 20.61 14.95 -17.05
C LEU A 112 21.66 15.68 -17.90
N ARG A 113 21.24 16.51 -18.85
CA ARG A 113 22.10 17.42 -19.62
C ARG A 113 23.41 16.76 -20.08
N CYS A 114 23.36 15.91 -21.09
CA CYS A 114 24.55 15.29 -21.69
C CYS A 114 25.33 14.33 -20.74
N ARG A 115 24.78 13.94 -19.60
CA ARG A 115 25.34 12.85 -18.78
C ARG A 115 24.93 11.50 -19.36
N GLU A 116 25.77 10.50 -19.14
CA GLU A 116 25.46 9.14 -19.59
C GLU A 116 24.19 8.61 -18.91
N PRO A 117 23.43 7.76 -19.63
CA PRO A 117 22.28 7.08 -19.06
C PRO A 117 22.70 6.24 -17.85
N LYS A 118 21.84 6.14 -16.86
CA LYS A 118 22.05 5.26 -15.71
C LYS A 118 21.33 3.94 -15.90
N GLU A 119 22.05 2.86 -15.78
CA GLU A 119 21.51 1.50 -15.82
C GLU A 119 21.12 1.04 -14.41
N ILE A 120 19.91 0.50 -14.30
CA ILE A 120 19.37 -0.02 -13.05
C ILE A 120 18.85 -1.43 -13.29
N ALA A 121 19.39 -2.40 -12.55
CA ALA A 121 18.87 -3.76 -12.56
C ALA A 121 17.49 -3.80 -11.90
N VAL A 122 16.53 -4.45 -12.56
CA VAL A 122 15.16 -4.60 -12.04
C VAL A 122 15.15 -5.40 -10.73
N SER A 123 16.07 -6.35 -10.57
CA SER A 123 16.26 -7.07 -9.31
C SER A 123 16.66 -6.17 -8.14
N ASN A 124 17.53 -5.17 -8.38
CA ASN A 124 17.90 -4.20 -7.34
C ASN A 124 16.71 -3.31 -6.97
N LEU A 125 15.95 -2.85 -7.97
CA LEU A 125 14.72 -2.10 -7.75
C LEU A 125 13.73 -2.90 -6.90
N ALA A 126 13.51 -4.17 -7.24
CA ALA A 126 12.62 -5.05 -6.49
C ALA A 126 13.13 -5.31 -5.06
N GLY A 127 14.44 -5.40 -4.84
CA GLY A 127 15.02 -5.50 -3.51
C GLY A 127 14.73 -4.30 -2.62
N ILE A 128 14.85 -3.09 -3.16
CA ILE A 128 14.52 -1.84 -2.44
C ILE A 128 13.02 -1.81 -2.08
N ILE A 129 12.14 -2.14 -3.04
CA ILE A 129 10.70 -2.16 -2.83
C ILE A 129 10.30 -3.23 -1.80
N ASN A 130 10.87 -4.44 -1.92
CA ASN A 130 10.61 -5.54 -1.00
C ASN A 130 10.93 -5.17 0.45
N ALA A 131 12.12 -4.60 0.71
CA ALA A 131 12.53 -4.20 2.04
C ALA A 131 11.53 -3.22 2.70
N ARG A 132 11.08 -2.20 1.95
CA ARG A 132 10.11 -1.24 2.48
C ARG A 132 8.72 -1.83 2.63
N MET A 133 8.27 -2.63 1.67
CA MET A 133 6.96 -3.28 1.77
C MET A 133 6.89 -4.28 2.92
N ALA A 134 7.98 -5.04 3.15
CA ALA A 134 8.06 -5.94 4.30
C ALA A 134 7.87 -5.17 5.63
N GLU A 135 8.56 -4.03 5.80
CA GLU A 135 8.40 -3.19 6.98
C GLU A 135 6.95 -2.68 7.15
N ILE A 136 6.31 -2.23 6.07
CA ILE A 136 4.90 -1.79 6.13
C ILE A 136 3.99 -2.96 6.51
N ILE A 137 4.20 -4.15 5.94
CA ILE A 137 3.40 -5.33 6.24
C ILE A 137 3.61 -5.80 7.68
N GLU A 138 4.83 -5.73 8.21
CA GLU A 138 5.13 -6.05 9.61
C GLU A 138 4.38 -5.11 10.57
N LEU A 139 4.31 -3.82 10.25
CA LEU A 139 3.51 -2.87 11.03
C LEU A 139 2.00 -3.17 10.95
N ILE A 140 1.50 -3.57 9.78
CA ILE A 140 0.12 -4.00 9.61
C ILE A 140 -0.16 -5.26 10.45
N ASP A 141 0.70 -6.28 10.37
CA ASP A 141 0.55 -7.52 11.13
C ASP A 141 0.61 -7.27 12.65
N TYR A 142 1.48 -6.36 13.08
CA TYR A 142 1.55 -5.91 14.47
C TYR A 142 0.21 -5.32 14.95
N GLU A 143 -0.41 -4.43 14.15
CA GLU A 143 -1.74 -3.88 14.47
C GLU A 143 -2.80 -4.98 14.54
N ILE A 144 -2.81 -5.92 13.60
CA ILE A 144 -3.75 -7.06 13.59
C ILE A 144 -3.58 -7.92 14.86
N ILE A 145 -2.33 -8.25 15.23
CA ILE A 145 -2.03 -9.07 16.40
C ILE A 145 -2.49 -8.38 17.69
N ASN A 146 -2.26 -7.06 17.80
CA ASN A 146 -2.62 -6.28 19.00
C ASN A 146 -4.13 -6.26 19.28
N THR A 147 -4.97 -6.43 18.25
CA THR A 147 -6.42 -6.55 18.45
C THR A 147 -6.84 -7.86 19.13
N GLY A 148 -6.00 -8.89 19.10
CA GLY A 148 -6.34 -10.24 19.55
C GLY A 148 -7.34 -10.96 18.63
N LEU A 149 -7.75 -10.37 17.51
CA LEU A 149 -8.77 -10.91 16.61
C LEU A 149 -8.20 -11.78 15.48
N LYS A 150 -6.87 -11.82 15.27
CA LYS A 150 -6.23 -12.47 14.10
C LYS A 150 -6.80 -13.85 13.77
N LYS A 151 -7.08 -14.69 14.79
CA LYS A 151 -7.65 -16.05 14.60
C LYS A 151 -9.12 -16.07 14.21
N LYS A 152 -9.83 -14.95 14.34
CA LYS A 152 -11.25 -14.81 14.02
C LYS A 152 -11.48 -14.17 12.65
N LEU A 153 -10.44 -13.71 11.98
CA LEU A 153 -10.52 -13.02 10.69
C LEU A 153 -10.46 -14.04 9.55
N ILE A 154 -11.54 -14.78 9.36
CA ILE A 154 -11.65 -15.86 8.34
C ILE A 154 -11.60 -15.28 6.92
N GLY A 155 -12.10 -14.06 6.72
CA GLY A 155 -12.07 -13.33 5.45
C GLY A 155 -10.66 -12.86 5.04
N GLY A 156 -9.66 -13.03 5.92
CA GLY A 156 -8.26 -12.70 5.62
C GLY A 156 -8.01 -11.20 5.48
N ILE A 157 -7.17 -10.83 4.51
CA ILE A 157 -6.76 -9.45 4.24
C ILE A 157 -7.23 -9.04 2.85
N VAL A 158 -7.86 -7.88 2.75
CA VAL A 158 -8.20 -7.23 1.48
C VAL A 158 -7.33 -5.98 1.33
N VAL A 159 -6.52 -5.94 0.27
CA VAL A 159 -5.61 -4.81 0.02
C VAL A 159 -6.15 -3.97 -1.12
N THR A 160 -6.26 -2.67 -0.90
CA THR A 160 -6.72 -1.68 -1.88
C THR A 160 -5.77 -0.49 -1.95
N GLY A 161 -6.14 0.54 -2.69
CA GLY A 161 -5.34 1.74 -2.90
C GLY A 161 -4.31 1.60 -4.03
N GLY A 162 -3.59 2.71 -4.30
CA GLY A 162 -2.59 2.74 -5.37
C GLY A 162 -1.41 1.79 -5.14
N GLY A 163 -1.03 1.57 -3.89
CA GLY A 163 0.05 0.64 -3.50
C GLY A 163 -0.27 -0.81 -3.78
N SER A 164 -1.56 -1.20 -3.81
CA SER A 164 -2.01 -2.57 -4.10
C SER A 164 -1.64 -3.04 -5.52
N GLN A 165 -1.34 -2.10 -6.42
CA GLN A 165 -0.97 -2.40 -7.81
C GLN A 165 0.46 -2.93 -7.98
N LEU A 166 1.26 -2.99 -6.91
CA LEU A 166 2.59 -3.60 -6.97
C LEU A 166 2.48 -5.09 -7.31
N LYS A 167 3.29 -5.52 -8.28
CA LYS A 167 3.34 -6.95 -8.65
C LYS A 167 3.77 -7.79 -7.44
N HIS A 168 3.21 -8.98 -7.31
CA HIS A 168 3.50 -9.98 -6.26
C HIS A 168 3.24 -9.51 -4.83
N LEU A 169 2.48 -8.41 -4.65
CA LEU A 169 2.17 -7.88 -3.32
C LEU A 169 1.34 -8.88 -2.50
N LYS A 170 0.36 -9.54 -3.13
CA LYS A 170 -0.45 -10.59 -2.49
C LYS A 170 0.44 -11.65 -1.84
N GLN A 171 1.40 -12.21 -2.58
CA GLN A 171 2.30 -13.25 -2.09
C GLN A 171 3.17 -12.76 -0.92
N LEU A 172 3.60 -11.50 -0.97
CA LEU A 172 4.37 -10.91 0.12
C LEU A 172 3.54 -10.77 1.40
N PHE A 173 2.27 -10.35 1.30
CA PHE A 173 1.33 -10.31 2.42
C PHE A 173 1.10 -11.70 3.02
N GLU A 174 0.78 -12.69 2.19
CA GLU A 174 0.56 -14.08 2.63
C GLU A 174 1.79 -14.66 3.33
N TYR A 175 2.99 -14.37 2.81
CA TYR A 175 4.24 -14.82 3.40
C TYR A 175 4.49 -14.24 4.80
N HIS A 176 4.30 -12.93 4.98
CA HIS A 176 4.58 -12.26 6.26
C HIS A 176 3.48 -12.47 7.31
N THR A 177 2.22 -12.43 6.90
CA THR A 177 1.08 -12.45 7.83
C THR A 177 0.56 -13.87 8.10
N GLY A 178 0.79 -14.79 7.16
CA GLY A 178 0.19 -16.13 7.18
C GLY A 178 -1.34 -16.12 6.96
N MET A 179 -1.89 -15.01 6.47
CA MET A 179 -3.32 -14.83 6.21
C MET A 179 -3.60 -14.80 4.72
N ASP A 180 -4.74 -15.37 4.30
CA ASP A 180 -5.21 -15.27 2.93
C ASP A 180 -5.36 -13.81 2.53
N THR A 181 -4.92 -13.45 1.33
CA THR A 181 -4.93 -12.06 0.87
C THR A 181 -5.51 -11.94 -0.53
N ARG A 182 -6.38 -10.95 -0.73
CA ARG A 182 -6.83 -10.54 -2.08
C ARG A 182 -6.59 -9.05 -2.33
N ILE A 183 -6.56 -8.67 -3.59
CA ILE A 183 -6.44 -7.29 -4.06
C ILE A 183 -7.73 -6.88 -4.74
#